data_77005d9d326d4b145ba9f0d91c220c13
#
_entry.id   77005d9d326d4b145ba9f0d91c220c13
#
_cell.length_a   1.000
_cell.length_b   1.000
_cell.length_c   1.000
_cell.angle_alpha   90.00
_cell.angle_beta   90.00
_cell.angle_gamma   90.00
#
_symmetry.space_group_name_H-M   'P 1'
#
loop_
_entity.id
_entity.type
_entity.pdbx_description
1 polymer ?
#
loop_
_entity_poly.entity_id
_entity_poly.type
_entity_poly.pdbx_seq_one_letter_code
_entity_poly.pdbx_strand_id
1 'polypeptide(L)'
;DLFKGGVKKYTDEELKAILANDQTPVFVAVAPSANDGNDAEHNADSPATDQVLGYAFCVFQQHLNSNILTDIKTLYIDDLCVDERSRGHHVGSTLYRYVLDFARQSGCHNVTLNVWACNPKAQAFYERMGLTPYYIGMEQVL
;
A
#
# COMPACT_ATOMS: atom_id res chain seq x y z
N ASP A 1 -7.29 22.42 -7.15
CA ASP A 1 -7.24 20.95 -7.06
C ASP A 1 -5.85 20.43 -7.40
N LEU A 2 -5.21 19.78 -6.44
CA LEU A 2 -3.86 19.21 -6.59
C LEU A 2 -3.86 18.01 -7.54
N PHE A 3 -4.99 17.33 -7.68
CA PHE A 3 -5.14 16.11 -8.48
C PHE A 3 -5.98 16.33 -9.71
N LYS A 4 -5.52 15.80 -10.84
CA LYS A 4 -6.31 15.76 -12.07
C LYS A 4 -7.40 14.69 -11.94
N GLY A 5 -8.67 15.07 -12.07
CA GLY A 5 -9.78 14.11 -12.06
C GLY A 5 -9.75 13.19 -13.28
N GLY A 6 -10.14 11.93 -13.12
CA GLY A 6 -10.33 10.97 -14.20
C GLY A 6 -9.06 10.40 -14.83
N VAL A 7 -7.88 10.63 -14.26
CA VAL A 7 -6.60 10.05 -14.73
C VAL A 7 -6.12 8.94 -13.82
N LYS A 8 -5.50 7.91 -14.38
CA LYS A 8 -4.79 6.88 -13.62
C LYS A 8 -3.60 7.52 -12.88
N LYS A 9 -3.33 7.08 -11.64
CA LYS A 9 -2.16 7.54 -10.86
C LYS A 9 -0.84 7.19 -11.56
N TYR A 10 -0.77 6.01 -12.18
CA TYR A 10 0.41 5.53 -12.91
C TYR A 10 0.04 5.13 -14.33
N THR A 11 0.96 5.36 -15.28
CA THR A 11 0.91 4.74 -16.59
C THR A 11 1.25 3.25 -16.51
N ASP A 12 0.98 2.50 -17.56
CA ASP A 12 1.28 1.07 -17.59
C ASP A 12 2.80 0.82 -17.55
N GLU A 13 3.61 1.71 -18.16
CA GLU A 13 5.06 1.67 -18.12
C GLU A 13 5.61 1.98 -16.73
N GLU A 14 5.09 3.00 -16.06
CA GLU A 14 5.45 3.33 -14.68
C GLU A 14 5.11 2.18 -13.73
N LEU A 15 3.94 1.56 -13.88
CA LEU A 15 3.54 0.42 -13.07
C LEU A 15 4.46 -0.78 -13.27
N LYS A 16 4.83 -1.10 -14.51
CA LYS A 16 5.79 -2.17 -14.81
C LYS A 16 7.16 -1.90 -14.19
N ALA A 17 7.63 -0.65 -14.23
CA ALA A 17 8.89 -0.26 -13.62
C ALA A 17 8.85 -0.40 -12.08
N ILE A 18 7.75 -0.01 -11.43
CA ILE A 18 7.54 -0.18 -10.00
C ILE A 18 7.57 -1.67 -9.63
N LEU A 19 6.84 -2.51 -10.35
CA LEU A 19 6.77 -3.95 -10.08
C LEU A 19 8.09 -4.70 -10.31
N ALA A 20 8.95 -4.17 -11.16
CA ALA A 20 10.27 -4.75 -11.46
C ALA A 20 11.38 -4.27 -10.51
N ASN A 21 11.11 -3.31 -9.62
CA ASN A 21 12.11 -2.68 -8.78
C ASN A 21 12.01 -3.16 -7.33
N ASP A 22 13.07 -3.80 -6.82
CA ASP A 22 13.15 -4.30 -5.44
C ASP A 22 13.09 -3.19 -4.37
N GLN A 23 13.34 -1.92 -4.76
CA GLN A 23 13.23 -0.77 -3.87
C GLN A 23 11.78 -0.25 -3.71
N THR A 24 10.86 -0.75 -4.52
CA THR A 24 9.45 -0.37 -4.53
C THR A 24 8.54 -1.59 -4.37
N PRO A 25 8.57 -2.27 -3.20
CA PRO A 25 7.75 -3.47 -2.99
C PRO A 25 6.26 -3.15 -3.06
N VAL A 26 5.51 -4.03 -3.74
CA VAL A 26 4.07 -3.94 -3.88
C VAL A 26 3.41 -5.16 -3.25
N PHE A 27 2.38 -4.93 -2.47
CA PHE A 27 1.61 -5.98 -1.79
C PHE A 27 0.17 -5.94 -2.27
N VAL A 28 -0.42 -7.11 -2.46
CA VAL A 28 -1.82 -7.26 -2.83
C VAL A 28 -2.53 -8.21 -1.87
N ALA A 29 -3.72 -7.85 -1.46
CA ALA A 29 -4.63 -8.74 -0.77
C ALA A 29 -5.57 -9.36 -1.81
N VAL A 30 -5.63 -10.69 -1.84
CA VAL A 30 -6.46 -11.44 -2.78
C VAL A 30 -7.41 -12.36 -2.03
N ALA A 31 -8.64 -12.51 -2.56
CA ALA A 31 -9.51 -13.59 -2.16
C ALA A 31 -9.31 -14.75 -3.14
N PRO A 32 -9.14 -16.00 -2.65
CA PRO A 32 -9.15 -17.15 -3.53
C PRO A 32 -10.49 -17.21 -4.26
N SER A 33 -10.46 -17.53 -5.56
CA SER A 33 -11.68 -17.89 -6.29
C SER A 33 -12.37 -19.01 -5.55
N ALA A 34 -13.62 -18.80 -5.15
CA ALA A 34 -14.44 -19.90 -4.64
C ALA A 34 -14.57 -20.92 -5.78
N ASN A 35 -13.84 -22.03 -5.68
CA ASN A 35 -14.21 -23.22 -6.39
C ASN A 35 -15.52 -23.67 -5.77
N ASP A 36 -16.65 -23.25 -6.35
CA ASP A 36 -17.92 -23.86 -6.09
C ASP A 36 -17.78 -25.33 -6.47
N GLY A 37 -17.57 -26.15 -5.45
CA GLY A 37 -17.56 -27.58 -5.58
C GLY A 37 -18.97 -28.05 -5.91
N ASN A 38 -19.37 -27.95 -7.17
CA ASN A 38 -20.36 -28.82 -7.78
C ASN A 38 -20.28 -28.70 -9.31
N ASP A 39 -20.22 -29.90 -9.88
CA ASP A 39 -20.43 -30.25 -11.28
C ASP A 39 -19.21 -30.29 -12.20
N ALA A 40 -18.94 -31.56 -12.50
CA ALA A 40 -18.11 -32.06 -13.57
C ALA A 40 -18.41 -31.37 -14.91
N GLU A 41 -17.34 -31.29 -15.72
CA GLU A 41 -17.31 -30.90 -17.12
C GLU A 41 -17.36 -29.38 -17.36
N HIS A 42 -16.18 -28.73 -17.48
CA HIS A 42 -15.82 -27.96 -18.65
C HIS A 42 -14.47 -27.24 -18.48
N ASN A 43 -13.59 -27.46 -19.43
CA ASN A 43 -12.44 -26.65 -19.80
C ASN A 43 -11.40 -26.24 -18.74
N ALA A 44 -10.33 -27.01 -18.70
CA ALA A 44 -9.09 -26.79 -17.96
C ALA A 44 -8.24 -25.58 -18.42
N ASP A 45 -8.82 -24.53 -18.99
CA ASP A 45 -8.07 -23.43 -19.62
C ASP A 45 -8.52 -22.01 -19.21
N SER A 46 -9.25 -21.87 -18.11
CA SER A 46 -9.43 -20.56 -17.48
C SER A 46 -8.61 -20.51 -16.20
N PRO A 47 -7.54 -19.70 -16.10
CA PRO A 47 -6.89 -19.48 -14.83
C PRO A 47 -7.93 -18.88 -13.88
N ALA A 48 -8.11 -19.53 -12.72
CA ALA A 48 -8.92 -18.97 -11.64
C ALA A 48 -8.33 -17.59 -11.33
N THR A 49 -9.05 -16.53 -11.72
CA THR A 49 -8.62 -15.15 -11.47
C THR A 49 -8.91 -14.82 -10.02
N ASP A 50 -7.86 -14.81 -9.19
CA ASP A 50 -7.94 -14.32 -7.82
C ASP A 50 -8.48 -12.89 -7.82
N GLN A 51 -9.46 -12.61 -6.97
CA GLN A 51 -10.00 -11.27 -6.83
C GLN A 51 -9.09 -10.41 -5.97
N VAL A 52 -8.57 -9.32 -6.50
CA VAL A 52 -7.81 -8.32 -5.74
C VAL A 52 -8.76 -7.52 -4.86
N LEU A 53 -8.52 -7.55 -3.55
CA LEU A 53 -9.32 -6.85 -2.53
C LEU A 53 -8.67 -5.53 -2.10
N GLY A 54 -7.37 -5.40 -2.27
CA GLY A 54 -6.62 -4.22 -1.91
C GLY A 54 -5.15 -4.35 -2.26
N TYR A 55 -4.43 -3.23 -2.17
CA TYR A 55 -3.01 -3.17 -2.46
C TYR A 55 -2.28 -2.14 -1.58
N ALA A 56 -0.98 -2.29 -1.46
CA ALA A 56 -0.09 -1.30 -0.90
C ALA A 56 1.15 -1.13 -1.78
N PHE A 57 1.41 0.09 -2.21
CA PHE A 57 2.66 0.50 -2.83
C PHE A 57 3.59 1.07 -1.79
N CYS A 58 4.80 0.53 -1.70
CA CYS A 58 5.79 0.94 -0.73
C CYS A 58 7.10 1.33 -1.41
N VAL A 59 7.91 2.11 -0.72
CA VAL A 59 9.24 2.52 -1.17
C VAL A 59 10.21 2.42 -0.02
N PHE A 60 11.34 1.75 -0.22
CA PHE A 60 12.45 1.84 0.73
C PHE A 60 13.12 3.20 0.61
N GLN A 61 13.31 3.85 1.75
CA GLN A 61 13.99 5.13 1.88
C GLN A 61 15.15 4.98 2.86
N GLN A 62 16.33 5.48 2.46
CA GLN A 62 17.51 5.45 3.28
C GLN A 62 18.40 6.66 2.94
N HIS A 63 19.03 7.26 3.96
CA HIS A 63 19.90 8.42 3.81
C HIS A 63 21.37 8.00 3.91
N LEU A 64 21.83 7.22 2.93
CA LEU A 64 23.21 6.78 2.86
C LEU A 64 24.14 8.00 2.70
N ASN A 65 25.24 8.02 3.47
CA ASN A 65 26.28 9.06 3.39
C ASN A 65 25.80 10.50 3.68
N SER A 66 24.71 10.67 4.43
CA SER A 66 24.31 11.99 4.91
C SER A 66 25.16 12.41 6.11
N ASN A 67 25.66 13.65 6.10
CA ASN A 67 26.44 14.20 7.23
C ASN A 67 25.58 14.55 8.44
N ILE A 68 24.26 14.70 8.26
CA ILE A 68 23.34 15.21 9.29
C ILE A 68 22.20 14.25 9.63
N LEU A 69 21.92 13.28 8.77
CA LEU A 69 20.86 12.31 8.99
C LEU A 69 21.44 10.94 9.35
N THR A 70 20.86 10.31 10.33
CA THR A 70 21.16 8.91 10.67
C THR A 70 20.79 8.02 9.51
N ASP A 71 21.64 7.02 9.22
CA ASP A 71 21.36 6.02 8.20
C ASP A 71 20.28 5.04 8.69
N ILE A 72 19.04 5.50 8.64
CA ILE A 72 17.85 4.76 9.02
C ILE A 72 17.16 4.26 7.76
N LYS A 73 16.91 2.95 7.70
CA LYS A 73 16.09 2.36 6.66
C LYS A 73 14.62 2.48 7.03
N THR A 74 13.86 3.16 6.19
CA THR A 74 12.42 3.39 6.33
C THR A 74 11.67 2.67 5.22
N LEU A 75 10.54 2.07 5.53
CA LEU A 75 9.56 1.67 4.52
C LEU A 75 8.47 2.74 4.46
N TYR A 76 8.41 3.48 3.36
CA TYR A 76 7.37 4.48 3.11
C TYR A 76 6.21 3.84 2.36
N ILE A 77 4.99 3.97 2.89
CA ILE A 77 3.76 3.57 2.20
C ILE A 77 3.30 4.76 1.37
N ASP A 78 3.47 4.66 0.04
CA ASP A 78 3.05 5.68 -0.91
C ASP A 78 1.55 5.63 -1.17
N ASP A 79 0.98 4.42 -1.19
CA ASP A 79 -0.45 4.22 -1.39
C ASP A 79 -0.91 2.92 -0.70
N LEU A 80 -2.06 2.97 -0.05
CA LEU A 80 -2.74 1.80 0.49
C LEU A 80 -4.24 1.96 0.20
N CYS A 81 -4.76 1.06 -0.59
CA CYS A 81 -6.13 1.09 -1.04
C CYS A 81 -6.82 -0.25 -0.84
N VAL A 82 -8.08 -0.20 -0.44
CA VAL A 82 -8.95 -1.37 -0.31
C VAL A 82 -10.16 -1.17 -1.20
N ASP A 83 -10.51 -2.21 -1.96
CA ASP A 83 -11.72 -2.21 -2.79
C ASP A 83 -12.94 -1.84 -1.93
N GLU A 84 -13.77 -0.97 -2.44
CA GLU A 84 -14.92 -0.44 -1.69
C GLU A 84 -15.87 -1.55 -1.21
N ARG A 85 -16.05 -2.59 -2.03
CA ARG A 85 -16.88 -3.77 -1.71
C ARG A 85 -16.28 -4.65 -0.62
N SER A 86 -14.97 -4.53 -0.39
CA SER A 86 -14.21 -5.32 0.61
C SER A 86 -13.99 -4.55 1.91
N ARG A 87 -14.44 -3.30 2.00
CA ARG A 87 -14.35 -2.50 3.23
C ARG A 87 -15.23 -3.10 4.32
N GLY A 88 -14.77 -2.98 5.57
CA GLY A 88 -15.43 -3.61 6.73
C GLY A 88 -15.10 -5.07 6.97
N HIS A 89 -14.26 -5.72 6.12
CA HIS A 89 -13.82 -7.10 6.25
C HIS A 89 -12.35 -7.23 6.73
N HIS A 90 -11.82 -6.22 7.39
CA HIS A 90 -10.45 -6.17 7.92
C HIS A 90 -9.33 -6.31 6.87
N VAL A 91 -9.62 -6.12 5.58
CA VAL A 91 -8.63 -6.22 4.50
C VAL A 91 -7.51 -5.19 4.70
N GLY A 92 -7.86 -3.93 4.98
CA GLY A 92 -6.88 -2.86 5.20
C GLY A 92 -5.97 -3.11 6.40
N SER A 93 -6.52 -3.56 7.53
CA SER A 93 -5.73 -3.87 8.72
C SER A 93 -4.83 -5.09 8.53
N THR A 94 -5.31 -6.10 7.83
CA THR A 94 -4.53 -7.31 7.50
C THR A 94 -3.37 -6.96 6.55
N LEU A 95 -3.65 -6.21 5.50
CA LEU A 95 -2.65 -5.74 4.55
C LEU A 95 -1.58 -4.86 5.24
N TYR A 96 -2.02 -3.91 6.07
CA TYR A 96 -1.10 -3.06 6.81
C TYR A 96 -0.20 -3.85 7.77
N ARG A 97 -0.74 -4.82 8.51
CA ARG A 97 0.06 -5.69 9.39
C ARG A 97 1.09 -6.50 8.61
N TYR A 98 0.71 -7.00 7.44
CA TYR A 98 1.65 -7.69 6.55
C TYR A 98 2.80 -6.78 6.11
N VAL A 99 2.51 -5.53 5.75
CA VAL A 99 3.52 -4.52 5.41
C VAL A 99 4.44 -4.24 6.60
N LEU A 100 3.91 -4.14 7.83
CA LEU A 100 4.73 -3.98 9.04
C LEU A 100 5.68 -5.15 9.26
N ASP A 101 5.19 -6.38 9.10
CA ASP A 101 6.01 -7.58 9.30
C ASP A 101 7.11 -7.68 8.24
N PHE A 102 6.79 -7.35 7.00
CA PHE A 102 7.77 -7.23 5.93
C PHE A 102 8.83 -6.17 6.23
N ALA A 103 8.44 -5.00 6.72
CA ALA A 103 9.37 -3.94 7.11
C ALA A 103 10.33 -4.40 8.21
N ARG A 104 9.83 -5.09 9.24
CA ARG A 104 10.66 -5.67 10.31
C ARG A 104 11.67 -6.69 9.76
N GLN A 105 11.21 -7.62 8.93
CA GLN A 105 12.06 -8.64 8.30
C GLN A 105 13.10 -8.02 7.36
N SER A 106 12.79 -6.89 6.75
CA SER A 106 13.70 -6.13 5.87
C SER A 106 14.69 -5.24 6.63
N GLY A 107 14.68 -5.24 7.97
CA GLY A 107 15.57 -4.44 8.80
C GLY A 107 15.22 -2.94 8.81
N CYS A 108 13.96 -2.59 8.54
CA CYS A 108 13.52 -1.19 8.64
C CYS A 108 13.41 -0.77 10.11
N HIS A 109 13.81 0.46 10.38
CA HIS A 109 13.64 1.11 11.67
C HIS A 109 12.18 1.51 11.91
N ASN A 110 11.52 2.01 10.88
CA ASN A 110 10.15 2.50 10.95
C ASN A 110 9.39 2.29 9.63
N VAL A 111 8.07 2.45 9.72
CA VAL A 111 7.16 2.59 8.59
C VAL A 111 6.53 3.97 8.67
N THR A 112 6.52 4.69 7.55
CA THR A 112 5.94 6.03 7.46
C THR A 112 4.96 6.13 6.30
N LEU A 113 4.06 7.10 6.40
CA LEU A 113 3.13 7.47 5.33
C LEU A 113 2.65 8.91 5.54
N ASN A 114 2.02 9.47 4.53
CA ASN A 114 1.36 10.76 4.61
C ASN A 114 -0.16 10.60 4.52
N VAL A 115 -0.88 11.34 5.34
CA VAL A 115 -2.33 11.43 5.30
C VAL A 115 -2.72 12.89 5.06
N TRP A 116 -3.60 13.12 4.09
CA TRP A 116 -4.14 14.45 3.84
C TRP A 116 -5.02 14.89 5.02
N ALA A 117 -4.85 16.14 5.46
CA ALA A 117 -5.63 16.71 6.57
C ALA A 117 -7.15 16.66 6.34
N CYS A 118 -7.59 16.65 5.09
CA CYS A 118 -9.00 16.50 4.71
C CYS A 118 -9.52 15.05 4.74
N ASN A 119 -8.67 14.07 5.13
CA ASN A 119 -9.07 12.65 5.23
C ASN A 119 -8.98 12.12 6.67
N PRO A 120 -9.86 12.57 7.58
CA PRO A 120 -9.82 12.16 9.00
C PRO A 120 -10.10 10.67 9.20
N LYS A 121 -10.80 10.01 8.26
CA LYS A 121 -11.07 8.57 8.33
C LYS A 121 -9.79 7.75 8.16
N ALA A 122 -8.94 8.14 7.19
CA ALA A 122 -7.65 7.50 7.00
C ALA A 122 -6.73 7.74 8.19
N GLN A 123 -6.66 8.97 8.69
CA GLN A 123 -5.89 9.29 9.89
C GLN A 123 -6.31 8.42 11.08
N ALA A 124 -7.61 8.35 11.38
CA ALA A 124 -8.13 7.53 12.47
C ALA A 124 -7.84 6.03 12.28
N PHE A 125 -7.85 5.53 11.05
CA PHE A 125 -7.45 4.16 10.74
C PHE A 125 -5.99 3.91 11.12
N TYR A 126 -5.07 4.75 10.66
CA TYR A 126 -3.64 4.58 10.94
C TYR A 126 -3.30 4.77 12.41
N GLU A 127 -3.94 5.70 13.11
CA GLU A 127 -3.78 5.87 14.56
C GLU A 127 -4.22 4.60 15.32
N ARG A 128 -5.34 3.98 14.95
CA ARG A 128 -5.77 2.68 15.51
C ARG A 128 -4.78 1.56 15.21
N MET A 129 -4.06 1.65 14.10
CA MET A 129 -3.00 0.69 13.74
C MET A 129 -1.67 0.97 14.46
N GLY A 130 -1.58 2.04 15.27
CA GLY A 130 -0.43 2.35 16.10
C GLY A 130 0.52 3.41 15.53
N LEU A 131 0.16 4.09 14.43
CA LEU A 131 0.94 5.22 13.95
C LEU A 131 0.66 6.47 14.78
N THR A 132 1.68 7.30 14.91
CA THR A 132 1.58 8.61 15.55
C THR A 132 2.10 9.69 14.60
N PRO A 133 1.46 10.86 14.55
CA PRO A 133 2.00 11.99 13.79
C PRO A 133 3.41 12.36 14.30
N TYR A 134 4.36 12.60 13.40
CA TYR A 134 5.72 12.96 13.75
C TYR A 134 6.22 14.25 13.08
N TYR A 135 5.51 14.74 12.06
CA TYR A 135 5.73 16.09 11.51
C TYR A 135 4.42 16.67 10.97
N ILE A 136 4.39 17.98 10.76
CA ILE A 136 3.25 18.71 10.21
C ILE A 136 3.72 19.45 8.97
N GLY A 137 3.10 19.18 7.81
CA GLY A 137 3.23 19.98 6.60
C GLY A 137 2.33 21.20 6.68
N MET A 138 2.83 22.36 6.26
CA MET A 138 2.07 23.60 6.20
C MET A 138 2.17 24.21 4.81
N GLU A 139 1.11 24.84 4.36
CA GLU A 139 1.02 25.46 3.03
C GLU A 139 0.44 26.89 3.15
N GLN A 140 0.93 27.78 2.32
CA GLN A 140 0.30 29.06 2.05
C GLN A 140 0.15 29.21 0.54
N VAL A 141 -1.10 29.28 0.08
CA VAL A 141 -1.39 29.55 -1.33
C VAL A 141 -1.15 31.02 -1.62
N LEU A 142 -0.44 31.33 -2.75
CA LEU A 142 -0.10 32.69 -3.17
C LEU A 142 -1.07 33.26 -4.19
#